data_eb4fa23c882b24ea7450195adc654d2c
#
_entry.id   eb4fa23c882b24ea7450195adc654d2c
#
_cell.length_a   1.000
_cell.length_b   1.000
_cell.length_c   1.000
_cell.angle_alpha   90.00
_cell.angle_beta   90.00
_cell.angle_gamma   90.00
#
_symmetry.space_group_name_H-M   'P 1'
#
loop_
_entity.id
_entity.type
_entity.pdbx_description
1 polymer ?
#
loop_
_entity_poly.entity_id
_entity_poly.type
_entity_poly.pdbx_seq_one_letter_code
_entity_poly.pdbx_strand_id
1 'polypeptide(L)'
;SVAWKDLCRGPHLPSTKLIGNGFALTKASAAYWKGDQSNDQLQRIYGTAWASKEDLVAYQERIKEAERRDHRRLGVELDLYSFPEEIGPGLVIFHPKGGILRHEIESYVTDRHKQAGFDFVHTPEISKGGLFHTSGHLPYYADTMFPPMLVDEERDEDGNVTKAGQEYYLKAMNCPMHNLIFRSRGRSYREL
;
A
#
# COMPACT_ATOMS: atom_id res chain seq x y z
N SER A 1 47.10 0.36 1.06
CA SER A 1 45.89 -0.24 0.49
C SER A 1 44.72 0.05 1.41
N VAL A 2 43.74 0.76 0.93
CA VAL A 2 42.47 0.94 1.66
C VAL A 2 41.79 -0.41 1.74
N ALA A 3 41.60 -0.92 2.98
CA ALA A 3 40.87 -2.18 3.16
C ALA A 3 39.41 -1.95 2.76
N TRP A 4 38.99 -2.58 1.66
CA TRP A 4 37.60 -2.57 1.25
C TRP A 4 36.73 -3.31 2.29
N LYS A 5 35.63 -2.70 2.69
CA LYS A 5 34.69 -3.26 3.67
C LYS A 5 33.30 -3.16 3.12
N ASP A 6 32.50 -4.18 3.37
CA ASP A 6 31.08 -4.22 2.99
C ASP A 6 30.27 -4.93 4.06
N LEU A 7 28.95 -4.66 4.06
CA LEU A 7 27.95 -5.31 4.93
C LEU A 7 27.05 -6.14 4.04
N CYS A 8 27.08 -7.46 4.24
CA CYS A 8 26.29 -8.38 3.44
C CYS A 8 25.67 -9.49 4.32
N ARG A 9 24.51 -9.97 3.94
CA ARG A 9 23.83 -11.09 4.63
C ARG A 9 24.26 -12.46 4.08
N GLY A 10 25.07 -12.49 3.02
CA GLY A 10 25.41 -13.74 2.32
C GLY A 10 24.18 -14.45 1.71
N PRO A 11 24.36 -15.67 1.15
CA PRO A 11 25.64 -16.31 0.89
C PRO A 11 26.45 -15.60 -0.20
N HIS A 12 27.76 -15.88 -0.25
CA HIS A 12 28.67 -15.33 -1.24
C HIS A 12 29.14 -16.39 -2.21
N LEU A 13 29.39 -15.99 -3.47
CA LEU A 13 30.09 -16.82 -4.41
C LEU A 13 31.60 -16.82 -4.08
N PRO A 14 32.28 -17.95 -4.21
CA PRO A 14 33.73 -18.04 -3.97
C PRO A 14 34.55 -17.17 -4.93
N SER A 15 34.03 -16.89 -6.12
CA SER A 15 34.66 -16.06 -7.15
C SER A 15 33.62 -15.46 -8.08
N THR A 16 33.80 -14.20 -8.46
CA THR A 16 32.99 -13.54 -9.48
C THR A 16 33.03 -14.19 -10.85
N LYS A 17 34.06 -15.02 -11.14
CA LYS A 17 34.15 -15.82 -12.37
C LYS A 17 32.95 -16.78 -12.54
N LEU A 18 32.28 -17.16 -11.42
CA LEU A 18 31.15 -18.07 -11.46
C LEU A 18 29.84 -17.39 -11.91
N ILE A 19 29.79 -16.06 -11.95
CA ILE A 19 28.63 -15.35 -12.44
C ILE A 19 28.42 -15.55 -13.95
N GLY A 20 29.50 -15.79 -14.69
CA GLY A 20 29.42 -15.94 -16.15
C GLY A 20 29.04 -14.65 -16.86
N ASN A 21 28.22 -14.75 -17.91
CA ASN A 21 27.74 -13.63 -18.73
C ASN A 21 26.22 -13.37 -18.60
N GLY A 22 25.56 -14.11 -17.70
CA GLY A 22 24.12 -13.96 -17.43
C GLY A 22 23.78 -12.86 -16.43
N PHE A 23 24.55 -11.76 -16.38
CA PHE A 23 24.28 -10.66 -15.47
C PHE A 23 24.22 -9.32 -16.18
N ALA A 24 23.51 -8.36 -15.56
CA ALA A 24 23.49 -6.98 -16.02
C ALA A 24 23.35 -6.02 -14.83
N LEU A 25 23.99 -4.85 -14.94
CA LEU A 25 23.72 -3.71 -14.07
C LEU A 25 22.52 -2.95 -14.63
N THR A 26 21.53 -2.65 -13.78
CA THR A 26 20.25 -2.10 -14.22
C THR A 26 20.10 -0.62 -13.96
N LYS A 27 20.52 -0.14 -12.78
CA LYS A 27 20.48 1.28 -12.41
C LYS A 27 21.44 1.61 -11.30
N ALA A 28 21.68 2.92 -11.11
CA ALA A 28 22.33 3.46 -9.91
C ALA A 28 21.40 4.49 -9.26
N SER A 29 21.44 4.62 -7.95
CA SER A 29 20.73 5.63 -7.20
C SER A 29 21.53 6.05 -5.96
N ALA A 30 21.24 7.24 -5.42
CA ALA A 30 21.74 7.64 -4.12
C ALA A 30 21.15 6.79 -3.01
N ALA A 31 21.91 6.53 -1.97
CA ALA A 31 21.46 5.86 -0.75
C ALA A 31 22.28 6.37 0.44
N TYR A 32 21.66 6.56 1.59
CA TYR A 32 22.39 6.88 2.81
C TYR A 32 22.88 5.61 3.51
N TRP A 33 24.09 5.67 4.07
CA TRP A 33 24.62 4.56 4.84
C TRP A 33 23.66 4.16 5.96
N LYS A 34 23.32 2.89 6.05
CA LYS A 34 22.32 2.31 6.97
C LYS A 34 20.92 2.93 6.90
N GLY A 35 20.58 3.64 5.82
CA GLY A 35 19.27 4.27 5.66
C GLY A 35 19.04 5.55 6.44
N ASP A 36 20.04 6.08 7.09
CA ASP A 36 19.98 7.31 7.89
C ASP A 36 20.53 8.50 7.11
N GLN A 37 19.73 9.54 6.96
CA GLN A 37 20.07 10.75 6.19
C GLN A 37 21.21 11.56 6.81
N SER A 38 21.53 11.35 8.09
CA SER A 38 22.68 11.97 8.76
C SER A 38 24.02 11.32 8.42
N ASN A 39 24.01 10.13 7.83
CA ASN A 39 25.20 9.40 7.42
C ASN A 39 25.65 9.75 5.99
N ASP A 40 26.81 9.22 5.61
CA ASP A 40 27.38 9.42 4.27
C ASP A 40 26.44 8.97 3.18
N GLN A 41 26.33 9.79 2.13
CA GLN A 41 25.61 9.46 0.92
C GLN A 41 26.49 8.57 0.04
N LEU A 42 25.97 7.41 -0.30
CA LEU A 42 26.60 6.39 -1.14
C LEU A 42 25.87 6.26 -2.47
N GLN A 43 26.53 5.66 -3.44
CA GLN A 43 25.89 5.17 -4.67
C GLN A 43 25.46 3.72 -4.50
N ARG A 44 24.19 3.43 -4.71
CA ARG A 44 23.65 2.07 -4.76
C ARG A 44 23.53 1.62 -6.20
N ILE A 45 24.24 0.58 -6.55
CA ILE A 45 24.21 -0.03 -7.87
C ILE A 45 23.31 -1.27 -7.80
N TYR A 46 22.34 -1.33 -8.69
CA TYR A 46 21.42 -2.46 -8.83
C TYR A 46 21.81 -3.32 -10.02
N GLY A 47 21.63 -4.60 -9.87
CA GLY A 47 21.89 -5.56 -10.93
C GLY A 47 21.02 -6.80 -10.78
N THR A 48 21.09 -7.66 -11.78
CA THR A 48 20.45 -8.97 -11.81
C THR A 48 21.40 -10.01 -12.37
N ALA A 49 21.27 -11.25 -11.93
CA ALA A 49 22.07 -12.37 -12.41
C ALA A 49 21.17 -13.59 -12.66
N TRP A 50 21.44 -14.29 -13.73
CA TRP A 50 20.67 -15.41 -14.26
C TRP A 50 21.59 -16.59 -14.60
N ALA A 51 21.01 -17.77 -14.69
CA ALA A 51 21.78 -18.98 -14.98
C ALA A 51 22.43 -18.97 -16.40
N SER A 52 21.79 -18.29 -17.35
CA SER A 52 22.28 -18.14 -18.71
C SER A 52 22.11 -16.72 -19.25
N LYS A 53 22.77 -16.40 -20.35
CA LYS A 53 22.58 -15.15 -21.08
C LYS A 53 21.17 -15.06 -21.69
N GLU A 54 20.63 -16.18 -22.12
CA GLU A 54 19.30 -16.31 -22.70
C GLU A 54 18.23 -15.96 -21.66
N ASP A 55 18.35 -16.43 -20.43
CA ASP A 55 17.47 -16.09 -19.33
C ASP A 55 17.53 -14.59 -18.98
N LEU A 56 18.74 -14.02 -19.02
CA LEU A 56 18.90 -12.57 -18.81
C LEU A 56 18.18 -11.78 -19.89
N VAL A 57 18.33 -12.15 -21.17
CA VAL A 57 17.64 -11.49 -22.29
C VAL A 57 16.12 -11.60 -22.13
N ALA A 58 15.62 -12.79 -21.81
CA ALA A 58 14.18 -13.00 -21.57
C ALA A 58 13.66 -12.13 -20.41
N TYR A 59 14.43 -11.99 -19.34
CA TYR A 59 14.10 -11.09 -18.24
C TYR A 59 14.05 -9.62 -18.68
N GLN A 60 15.06 -9.16 -19.43
CA GLN A 60 15.14 -7.79 -19.92
C GLN A 60 13.96 -7.44 -20.84
N GLU A 61 13.55 -8.38 -21.72
CA GLU A 61 12.36 -8.19 -22.56
C GLU A 61 11.06 -8.11 -21.73
N ARG A 62 10.94 -8.93 -20.65
CA ARG A 62 9.79 -8.80 -19.72
C ARG A 62 9.75 -7.45 -19.05
N ILE A 63 10.89 -6.90 -18.63
CA ILE A 63 10.94 -5.56 -18.00
C ILE A 63 10.52 -4.49 -18.99
N LYS A 64 11.03 -4.51 -20.24
CA LYS A 64 10.61 -3.56 -21.28
C LYS A 64 9.11 -3.65 -21.55
N GLU A 65 8.57 -4.86 -21.61
CA GLU A 65 7.12 -5.05 -21.79
C GLU A 65 6.32 -4.55 -20.60
N ALA A 66 6.81 -4.76 -19.36
CA ALA A 66 6.19 -4.21 -18.15
C ALA A 66 6.18 -2.67 -18.16
N GLU A 67 7.29 -2.05 -18.57
CA GLU A 67 7.36 -0.59 -18.73
C GLU A 67 6.40 -0.07 -19.81
N ARG A 68 6.27 -0.78 -20.92
CA ARG A 68 5.31 -0.47 -21.98
C ARG A 68 3.87 -0.53 -21.48
N ARG A 69 3.57 -1.41 -20.53
CA ARG A 69 2.25 -1.61 -19.91
C ARG A 69 2.06 -0.86 -18.60
N ASP A 70 2.95 0.09 -18.26
CA ASP A 70 2.83 0.84 -17.01
C ASP A 70 1.50 1.60 -16.97
N HIS A 71 0.68 1.29 -15.95
CA HIS A 71 -0.64 1.87 -15.78
C HIS A 71 -0.61 3.41 -15.63
N ARG A 72 0.48 3.97 -15.09
CA ARG A 72 0.63 5.43 -14.93
C ARG A 72 0.70 6.13 -16.29
N ARG A 73 1.35 5.50 -17.26
CA ARG A 73 1.40 5.98 -18.63
C ARG A 73 0.09 5.70 -19.37
N LEU A 74 -0.36 4.45 -19.37
CA LEU A 74 -1.57 4.05 -20.07
C LEU A 74 -2.82 4.73 -19.50
N GLY A 75 -2.86 5.00 -18.20
CA GLY A 75 -3.96 5.73 -17.57
C GLY A 75 -4.17 7.11 -18.16
N VAL A 76 -3.08 7.85 -18.43
CA VAL A 76 -3.12 9.17 -19.07
C VAL A 76 -3.41 9.04 -20.55
N GLU A 77 -2.66 8.18 -21.28
CA GLU A 77 -2.81 8.01 -22.75
C GLU A 77 -4.23 7.57 -23.15
N LEU A 78 -4.87 6.74 -22.34
CA LEU A 78 -6.21 6.20 -22.62
C LEU A 78 -7.34 6.98 -21.92
N ASP A 79 -7.01 8.06 -21.21
CA ASP A 79 -7.97 8.86 -20.45
C ASP A 79 -8.79 8.04 -19.46
N LEU A 80 -8.09 7.23 -18.64
CA LEU A 80 -8.74 6.34 -17.67
C LEU A 80 -8.98 7.00 -16.32
N TYR A 81 -8.06 7.84 -15.86
CA TYR A 81 -8.15 8.51 -14.56
C TYR A 81 -7.20 9.70 -14.47
N SER A 82 -7.43 10.52 -13.46
CA SER A 82 -6.59 11.66 -13.11
C SER A 82 -6.40 11.79 -11.60
N PHE A 83 -5.41 12.60 -11.22
CA PHE A 83 -5.11 12.95 -9.83
C PHE A 83 -5.13 14.48 -9.69
N PRO A 84 -6.31 15.11 -9.63
CA PRO A 84 -6.41 16.55 -9.43
C PRO A 84 -5.82 16.96 -8.07
N GLU A 85 -5.05 18.04 -8.06
CA GLU A 85 -4.44 18.56 -6.85
C GLU A 85 -5.50 18.98 -5.81
N GLU A 86 -6.64 19.47 -6.31
CA GLU A 86 -7.76 19.97 -5.51
C GLU A 86 -8.38 18.94 -4.57
N ILE A 87 -8.31 17.65 -4.91
CA ILE A 87 -8.85 16.58 -4.06
C ILE A 87 -7.82 15.97 -3.11
N GLY A 88 -6.54 16.30 -3.30
CA GLY A 88 -5.45 15.87 -2.45
C GLY A 88 -4.61 14.71 -3.01
N PRO A 89 -3.39 14.53 -2.48
CA PRO A 89 -2.43 13.57 -3.00
C PRO A 89 -2.89 12.13 -2.81
N GLY A 90 -2.72 11.32 -3.84
CA GLY A 90 -3.04 9.89 -3.81
C GLY A 90 -4.52 9.56 -4.01
N LEU A 91 -5.38 10.56 -4.15
CA LEU A 91 -6.80 10.38 -4.45
C LEU A 91 -7.02 10.41 -5.97
N VAL A 92 -7.75 9.42 -6.50
CA VAL A 92 -7.94 9.23 -7.93
C VAL A 92 -9.39 9.51 -8.34
N ILE A 93 -9.54 10.22 -9.46
CA ILE A 93 -10.83 10.31 -10.15
C ILE A 93 -10.79 9.40 -11.38
N PHE A 94 -11.70 8.42 -11.44
CA PHE A 94 -11.87 7.59 -12.63
C PHE A 94 -12.76 8.31 -13.65
N HIS A 95 -12.24 8.44 -14.87
CA HIS A 95 -12.98 8.93 -16.01
C HIS A 95 -13.90 7.83 -16.58
N PRO A 96 -14.81 8.13 -17.54
CA PRO A 96 -15.80 7.15 -17.98
C PRO A 96 -15.23 5.80 -18.41
N LYS A 97 -14.14 5.78 -19.18
CA LYS A 97 -13.47 4.53 -19.58
C LYS A 97 -12.83 3.79 -18.42
N GLY A 98 -12.19 4.53 -17.51
CA GLY A 98 -11.60 3.98 -16.29
C GLY A 98 -12.66 3.45 -15.35
N GLY A 99 -13.80 4.12 -15.22
CA GLY A 99 -14.95 3.67 -14.44
C GLY A 99 -15.51 2.33 -14.93
N ILE A 100 -15.64 2.16 -16.24
CA ILE A 100 -16.04 0.89 -16.85
C ILE A 100 -15.01 -0.21 -16.53
N LEU A 101 -13.72 0.07 -16.76
CA LEU A 101 -12.66 -0.90 -16.49
C LEU A 101 -12.64 -1.33 -15.01
N ARG A 102 -12.79 -0.38 -14.10
CA ARG A 102 -12.90 -0.64 -12.68
C ARG A 102 -14.11 -1.53 -12.36
N HIS A 103 -15.27 -1.20 -12.92
CA HIS A 103 -16.50 -1.98 -12.72
C HIS A 103 -16.34 -3.44 -13.19
N GLU A 104 -15.73 -3.67 -14.34
CA GLU A 104 -15.47 -5.03 -14.87
C GLU A 104 -14.55 -5.82 -13.94
N ILE A 105 -13.48 -5.19 -13.41
CA ILE A 105 -12.58 -5.83 -12.45
C ILE A 105 -13.31 -6.16 -11.14
N GLU A 106 -14.06 -5.21 -10.59
CA GLU A 106 -14.84 -5.42 -9.36
C GLU A 106 -15.88 -6.51 -9.52
N SER A 107 -16.57 -6.55 -10.65
CA SER A 107 -17.56 -7.59 -10.97
C SER A 107 -16.90 -8.97 -11.07
N TYR A 108 -15.79 -9.07 -11.79
CA TYR A 108 -15.03 -10.32 -11.89
C TYR A 108 -14.60 -10.85 -10.52
N VAL A 109 -14.01 -9.99 -9.69
CA VAL A 109 -13.56 -10.36 -8.34
C VAL A 109 -14.75 -10.78 -7.46
N THR A 110 -15.85 -10.02 -7.52
CA THR A 110 -17.08 -10.32 -6.79
C THR A 110 -17.62 -11.70 -7.16
N ASP A 111 -17.71 -12.01 -8.44
CA ASP A 111 -18.22 -13.29 -8.91
C ASP A 111 -17.32 -14.47 -8.52
N ARG A 112 -16.00 -14.28 -8.57
CA ARG A 112 -15.02 -15.27 -8.08
C ARG A 112 -15.17 -15.54 -6.59
N HIS A 113 -15.37 -14.50 -5.79
CA HIS A 113 -15.61 -14.65 -4.35
C HIS A 113 -16.91 -15.38 -4.05
N LYS A 114 -18.02 -15.03 -4.75
CA LYS A 114 -19.29 -15.75 -4.61
C LYS A 114 -19.15 -17.24 -4.95
N GLN A 115 -18.47 -17.57 -6.05
CA GLN A 115 -18.22 -18.96 -6.45
C GLN A 115 -17.37 -19.72 -5.42
N ALA A 116 -16.49 -19.03 -4.71
CA ALA A 116 -15.66 -19.60 -3.64
C ALA A 116 -16.39 -19.68 -2.28
N GLY A 117 -17.66 -19.26 -2.20
CA GLY A 117 -18.48 -19.34 -0.98
C GLY A 117 -18.25 -18.21 0.03
N PHE A 118 -17.68 -17.08 -0.41
CA PHE A 118 -17.55 -15.92 0.47
C PHE A 118 -18.86 -15.15 0.60
N ASP A 119 -19.18 -14.74 1.82
CA ASP A 119 -20.24 -13.81 2.11
C ASP A 119 -19.80 -12.36 1.97
N PHE A 120 -20.72 -11.47 1.61
CA PHE A 120 -20.47 -10.05 1.48
C PHE A 120 -21.09 -9.28 2.62
N VAL A 121 -20.33 -8.35 3.18
CA VAL A 121 -20.79 -7.44 4.23
C VAL A 121 -20.48 -6.00 3.84
N HIS A 122 -21.31 -5.07 4.31
CA HIS A 122 -21.09 -3.64 4.16
C HIS A 122 -20.93 -3.01 5.53
N THR A 123 -19.83 -2.31 5.76
CA THR A 123 -19.54 -1.64 7.03
C THR A 123 -19.33 -0.16 6.79
N PRO A 124 -19.66 0.72 7.76
CA PRO A 124 -19.41 2.16 7.63
C PRO A 124 -17.93 2.48 7.45
N GLU A 125 -17.64 3.57 6.75
CA GLU A 125 -16.26 4.08 6.60
C GLU A 125 -15.77 4.83 7.83
N ILE A 126 -16.69 5.35 8.65
CA ILE A 126 -16.41 6.08 9.88
C ILE A 126 -17.06 5.39 11.09
N SER A 127 -16.45 5.53 12.25
CA SER A 127 -16.96 4.97 13.50
C SER A 127 -16.53 5.81 14.70
N LYS A 128 -17.27 5.69 15.83
CA LYS A 128 -16.89 6.31 17.10
C LYS A 128 -15.53 5.79 17.57
N GLY A 129 -14.72 6.68 18.15
CA GLY A 129 -13.38 6.38 18.65
C GLY A 129 -13.32 5.24 19.67
N GLY A 130 -14.35 5.07 20.49
CA GLY A 130 -14.43 3.99 21.48
C GLY A 130 -14.28 2.57 20.89
N LEU A 131 -14.73 2.34 19.63
CA LEU A 131 -14.54 1.06 18.96
C LEU A 131 -13.06 0.79 18.69
N PHE A 132 -12.32 1.80 18.25
CA PHE A 132 -10.89 1.69 17.95
C PHE A 132 -10.02 1.58 19.21
N HIS A 133 -10.45 2.18 20.33
CA HIS A 133 -9.83 1.94 21.64
C HIS A 133 -10.05 0.50 22.10
N THR A 134 -11.28 -0.01 22.01
CA THR A 134 -11.60 -1.40 22.39
C THR A 134 -10.82 -2.44 21.59
N SER A 135 -10.64 -2.18 20.30
CA SER A 135 -9.91 -3.09 19.40
C SER A 135 -8.39 -2.93 19.43
N GLY A 136 -7.87 -1.96 20.21
CA GLY A 136 -6.44 -1.68 20.33
C GLY A 136 -5.82 -0.93 19.13
N HIS A 137 -6.62 -0.50 18.14
CA HIS A 137 -6.11 0.32 17.05
C HIS A 137 -5.65 1.69 17.54
N LEU A 138 -6.31 2.23 18.57
CA LEU A 138 -5.85 3.39 19.30
C LEU A 138 -5.33 2.96 20.67
N PRO A 139 -4.15 3.41 21.10
CA PRO A 139 -3.27 4.38 20.42
C PRO A 139 -2.30 3.78 19.40
N TYR A 140 -2.26 2.45 19.20
CA TYR A 140 -1.20 1.76 18.47
C TYR A 140 -0.97 2.26 17.01
N TYR A 141 -2.06 2.56 16.30
CA TYR A 141 -2.01 3.08 14.93
C TYR A 141 -2.32 4.58 14.84
N ALA A 142 -2.31 5.32 15.95
CA ALA A 142 -2.69 6.73 15.97
C ALA A 142 -1.93 7.59 14.93
N ASP A 143 -0.62 7.34 14.77
CA ASP A 143 0.24 8.08 13.84
C ASP A 143 -0.06 7.81 12.36
N THR A 144 -0.81 6.74 12.05
CA THR A 144 -1.16 6.33 10.68
C THR A 144 -2.63 6.51 10.36
N MET A 145 -3.44 6.88 11.34
CA MET A 145 -4.86 7.19 11.18
C MET A 145 -5.06 8.68 10.89
N PHE A 146 -6.09 9.00 10.10
CA PHE A 146 -6.54 10.38 10.01
C PHE A 146 -6.98 10.89 11.39
N PRO A 147 -6.77 12.19 11.69
CA PRO A 147 -7.22 12.76 12.96
C PRO A 147 -8.75 12.63 13.09
N PRO A 148 -9.27 12.58 14.32
CA PRO A 148 -10.71 12.45 14.54
C PRO A 148 -11.48 13.66 14.02
N MET A 149 -12.68 13.40 13.54
CA MET A 149 -13.71 14.40 13.31
C MET A 149 -14.49 14.58 14.62
N LEU A 150 -14.57 15.81 15.11
CA LEU A 150 -15.42 16.13 16.25
C LEU A 150 -16.83 16.45 15.76
N VAL A 151 -17.83 15.71 16.25
CA VAL A 151 -19.23 15.86 15.89
C VAL A 151 -20.02 16.31 17.12
N ASP A 152 -20.95 17.24 16.95
CA ASP A 152 -21.80 17.80 18.00
C ASP A 152 -21.02 18.57 19.09
N GLU A 153 -19.84 19.10 18.79
CA GLU A 153 -19.15 20.05 19.66
C GLU A 153 -19.85 21.40 19.60
N GLU A 154 -20.14 21.95 20.77
CA GLU A 154 -20.74 23.31 20.89
C GLU A 154 -19.73 24.24 21.53
N ARG A 155 -19.65 25.48 21.01
CA ARG A 155 -18.77 26.52 21.52
C ARG A 155 -19.60 27.79 21.80
N ASP A 156 -19.19 28.56 22.80
CA ASP A 156 -19.77 29.88 23.09
C ASP A 156 -19.23 30.94 22.11
N GLU A 157 -19.72 32.19 22.28
CA GLU A 157 -19.29 33.33 21.45
C GLU A 157 -17.80 33.67 21.61
N ASP A 158 -17.21 33.28 22.72
CA ASP A 158 -15.75 33.45 22.99
C ASP A 158 -14.90 32.29 22.48
N GLY A 159 -15.53 31.27 21.88
CA GLY A 159 -14.86 30.11 21.31
C GLY A 159 -14.54 28.97 22.29
N ASN A 160 -14.98 29.07 23.57
CA ASN A 160 -14.79 28.02 24.54
C ASN A 160 -15.75 26.86 24.29
N VAL A 161 -15.28 25.62 24.48
CA VAL A 161 -16.11 24.43 24.34
C VAL A 161 -17.13 24.35 25.48
N THR A 162 -18.41 24.48 25.15
CA THR A 162 -19.54 24.36 26.10
C THR A 162 -20.06 22.93 26.15
N LYS A 163 -19.87 22.17 25.07
CA LYS A 163 -20.21 20.75 25.00
C LYS A 163 -19.13 20.03 24.23
N ALA A 164 -18.54 19.00 24.84
CA ALA A 164 -17.53 18.18 24.20
C ALA A 164 -18.13 17.40 23.02
N GLY A 165 -17.45 17.46 21.87
CA GLY A 165 -17.81 16.68 20.70
C GLY A 165 -17.55 15.19 20.88
N GLN A 166 -18.22 14.39 20.06
CA GLN A 166 -17.94 12.97 19.92
C GLN A 166 -16.89 12.76 18.82
N GLU A 167 -15.86 11.99 19.14
CA GLU A 167 -14.82 11.65 18.18
C GLU A 167 -15.28 10.54 17.23
N TYR A 168 -15.21 10.81 15.93
CA TYR A 168 -15.37 9.83 14.88
C TYR A 168 -14.08 9.74 14.07
N TYR A 169 -13.69 8.54 13.75
CA TYR A 169 -12.48 8.25 12.97
C TYR A 169 -12.84 7.58 11.64
N LEU A 170 -12.11 7.91 10.59
CA LEU A 170 -12.07 7.11 9.38
C LEU A 170 -11.42 5.77 9.73
N LYS A 171 -12.01 4.68 9.31
CA LYS A 171 -11.50 3.34 9.65
C LYS A 171 -10.13 3.09 9.01
N ALA A 172 -9.17 2.68 9.82
CA ALA A 172 -7.88 2.19 9.33
C ALA A 172 -7.99 0.77 8.77
N MET A 173 -8.87 -0.05 9.38
CA MET A 173 -9.10 -1.46 9.03
C MET A 173 -10.57 -1.83 9.28
N ASN A 174 -11.04 -2.87 8.58
CA ASN A 174 -12.42 -3.39 8.74
C ASN A 174 -12.59 -4.31 9.96
N CYS A 175 -11.50 -4.83 10.55
CA CYS A 175 -11.53 -5.85 11.60
C CYS A 175 -12.47 -5.54 12.77
N PRO A 176 -12.51 -4.31 13.35
CA PRO A 176 -13.42 -4.02 14.46
C PRO A 176 -14.88 -4.17 14.09
N MET A 177 -15.28 -3.77 12.86
CA MET A 177 -16.65 -3.89 12.37
C MET A 177 -17.04 -5.35 12.11
N HIS A 178 -16.12 -6.16 11.59
CA HIS A 178 -16.34 -7.59 11.40
C HIS A 178 -16.57 -8.31 12.74
N ASN A 179 -15.84 -7.92 13.78
CA ASN A 179 -16.08 -8.44 15.14
C ASN A 179 -17.47 -8.02 15.70
N LEU A 180 -17.97 -6.84 15.32
CA LEU A 180 -19.35 -6.44 15.67
C LEU A 180 -20.39 -7.32 14.97
N ILE A 181 -20.16 -7.65 13.69
CA ILE A 181 -21.03 -8.59 12.95
C ILE A 181 -21.01 -9.96 13.62
N PHE A 182 -19.83 -10.48 13.97
CA PHE A 182 -19.72 -11.75 14.68
C PHE A 182 -20.49 -11.74 16.01
N ARG A 183 -20.34 -10.67 16.79
CA ARG A 183 -20.97 -10.50 18.10
C ARG A 183 -22.47 -10.23 18.05
N SER A 184 -23.03 -9.90 16.89
CA SER A 184 -24.44 -9.47 16.76
C SER A 184 -25.46 -10.55 17.15
N ARG A 185 -25.05 -11.84 17.16
CA ARG A 185 -25.83 -13.00 17.63
C ARG A 185 -24.91 -14.09 18.14
N GLY A 186 -25.46 -15.09 18.85
CA GLY A 186 -24.71 -16.30 19.18
C GLY A 186 -24.30 -17.05 17.92
N ARG A 187 -23.01 -17.37 17.80
CA ARG A 187 -22.42 -18.07 16.65
C ARG A 187 -21.48 -19.16 17.14
N SER A 188 -21.36 -20.22 16.34
CA SER A 188 -20.27 -21.16 16.49
C SER A 188 -18.98 -20.56 15.89
N TYR A 189 -17.82 -20.86 16.48
CA TYR A 189 -16.53 -20.51 15.87
C TYR A 189 -16.33 -21.17 14.49
N ARG A 190 -17.12 -22.17 14.15
CA ARG A 190 -17.10 -22.85 12.83
C ARG A 190 -17.88 -22.11 11.76
N GLU A 191 -18.58 -21.04 12.12
CA GLU A 191 -19.29 -20.16 11.17
C GLU A 191 -18.41 -19.00 10.68
N LEU A 192 -17.15 -19.00 11.11
CA LEU A 192 -16.14 -17.97 10.74
C LEU A 192 -15.35 -18.39 9.52
#